data_f73bd312db77e0e93261c4e212b5ded0
#
_entry.id   f73bd312db77e0e93261c4e212b5ded0
#
_cell.length_a   1.000
_cell.length_b   1.000
_cell.length_c   1.000
_cell.angle_alpha   90.00
_cell.angle_beta   90.00
_cell.angle_gamma   90.00
#
_symmetry.space_group_name_H-M   'P 1'
#
loop_
_entity.id
_entity.type
_entity.pdbx_description
1 polymer ?
#
loop_
_entity_poly.entity_id
_entity_poly.type
_entity_poly.pdbx_seq_one_letter_code
_entity_poly.pdbx_strand_id
1 'polypeptide(L)'
;MPDWRELVGKGLSDLKLGAGEKEEVHAELAEHLEETYKALRARGLPEQTVTQQTLAQVTDWQDLRRRIQTARAKENIMNDRVRQIWLPGFVALVLTTCLFALNEIFGPKPWVFMKVGQLPMVVLFIPVLLSLPLVGALGAYLSYRAGGSRRAIFSAIVFPVLPFLASIVVVLPVSLVFDRFIGHNRAPMELLMALQGWVLAPVVALLAGGLPAQFFLSRRLRARGISGH
;
A
#
# COMPACT_ATOMS: atom_id res chain seq x y z
N MET A 1 -44.38 2.82 16.26
CA MET A 1 -43.22 2.41 15.48
C MET A 1 -42.02 2.38 16.42
N PRO A 2 -41.25 1.29 16.49
CA PRO A 2 -40.10 1.19 17.38
C PRO A 2 -39.03 2.22 17.02
N ASP A 3 -38.30 2.72 18.00
CA ASP A 3 -37.09 3.52 17.75
C ASP A 3 -35.91 2.58 17.45
N TRP A 4 -35.66 2.38 16.17
CA TRP A 4 -34.59 1.51 15.69
C TRP A 4 -33.19 1.99 16.08
N ARG A 5 -32.97 3.32 16.17
CA ARG A 5 -31.69 3.88 16.58
C ARG A 5 -31.38 3.57 18.04
N GLU A 6 -32.38 3.67 18.91
CA GLU A 6 -32.21 3.33 20.32
C GLU A 6 -31.93 1.83 20.51
N LEU A 7 -32.68 0.96 19.79
CA LEU A 7 -32.47 -0.51 19.84
C LEU A 7 -31.09 -0.92 19.34
N VAL A 8 -30.64 -0.38 18.21
CA VAL A 8 -29.30 -0.63 17.67
C VAL A 8 -28.24 -0.10 18.63
N GLY A 9 -28.44 1.11 19.19
CA GLY A 9 -27.53 1.70 20.16
C GLY A 9 -27.35 0.83 21.42
N LYS A 10 -28.42 0.21 21.91
CA LYS A 10 -28.35 -0.75 23.03
C LYS A 10 -27.66 -2.05 22.64
N GLY A 11 -27.99 -2.63 21.47
CA GLY A 11 -27.40 -3.87 20.97
C GLY A 11 -25.91 -3.77 20.68
N LEU A 12 -25.46 -2.59 20.23
CA LEU A 12 -24.07 -2.31 19.86
C LEU A 12 -23.36 -1.34 20.84
N SER A 13 -23.83 -1.23 22.09
CA SER A 13 -23.27 -0.30 23.10
C SER A 13 -21.76 -0.40 23.25
N ASP A 14 -21.22 -1.64 23.29
CA ASP A 14 -19.79 -1.92 23.50
C ASP A 14 -18.98 -1.97 22.19
N LEU A 15 -19.48 -1.41 21.10
CA LEU A 15 -18.76 -1.35 19.85
C LEU A 15 -17.50 -0.47 19.99
N LYS A 16 -16.33 -1.08 19.80
CA LYS A 16 -15.02 -0.40 19.91
C LYS A 16 -14.65 0.25 18.56
N LEU A 17 -15.31 1.33 18.23
CA LEU A 17 -15.07 2.16 17.05
C LEU A 17 -14.96 3.62 17.47
N GLY A 18 -14.42 4.48 16.58
CA GLY A 18 -14.45 5.92 16.73
C GLY A 18 -15.89 6.45 16.80
N ALA A 19 -16.11 7.60 17.46
CA ALA A 19 -17.46 8.14 17.67
C ALA A 19 -18.23 8.33 16.35
N GLY A 20 -17.56 8.86 15.30
CA GLY A 20 -18.16 9.04 13.97
C GLY A 20 -18.49 7.72 13.27
N GLU A 21 -17.58 6.74 13.31
CA GLU A 21 -17.79 5.41 12.73
C GLU A 21 -18.91 4.65 13.42
N LYS A 22 -19.02 4.81 14.74
CA LYS A 22 -20.08 4.22 15.55
C LYS A 22 -21.44 4.77 15.15
N GLU A 23 -21.55 6.08 15.01
CA GLU A 23 -22.79 6.75 14.61
C GLU A 23 -23.21 6.36 13.19
N GLU A 24 -22.26 6.25 12.26
CA GLU A 24 -22.51 5.78 10.90
C GLU A 24 -23.08 4.35 10.88
N VAL A 25 -22.44 3.40 11.61
CA VAL A 25 -22.91 2.03 11.71
C VAL A 25 -24.31 1.94 12.36
N HIS A 26 -24.56 2.75 13.40
CA HIS A 26 -25.86 2.77 14.05
C HIS A 26 -26.94 3.30 13.09
N ALA A 27 -26.65 4.36 12.32
CA ALA A 27 -27.58 4.93 11.37
C ALA A 27 -27.91 3.95 10.24
N GLU A 28 -26.88 3.33 9.64
CA GLU A 28 -27.01 2.36 8.54
C GLU A 28 -27.85 1.13 8.97
N LEU A 29 -27.53 0.57 10.14
CA LEU A 29 -28.26 -0.58 10.64
C LEU A 29 -29.70 -0.25 11.04
N ALA A 30 -29.94 0.92 11.63
CA ALA A 30 -31.28 1.38 11.97
C ALA A 30 -32.13 1.60 10.71
N GLU A 31 -31.56 2.20 9.65
CA GLU A 31 -32.22 2.37 8.35
C GLU A 31 -32.60 1.01 7.73
N HIS A 32 -31.69 0.05 7.73
CA HIS A 32 -31.94 -1.30 7.21
C HIS A 32 -33.07 -2.03 7.97
N LEU A 33 -33.09 -1.93 9.30
CA LEU A 33 -34.16 -2.50 10.11
C LEU A 33 -35.50 -1.79 9.86
N GLU A 34 -35.50 -0.48 9.67
CA GLU A 34 -36.68 0.31 9.33
C GLU A 34 -37.25 -0.06 7.96
N GLU A 35 -36.39 -0.23 6.95
CA GLU A 35 -36.80 -0.68 5.61
C GLU A 35 -37.43 -2.09 5.67
N THR A 36 -36.80 -3.00 6.39
CA THR A 36 -37.34 -4.36 6.58
C THR A 36 -38.69 -4.32 7.29
N TYR A 37 -38.81 -3.53 8.34
CA TYR A 37 -40.08 -3.35 9.05
C TYR A 37 -41.17 -2.82 8.11
N LYS A 38 -40.89 -1.78 7.31
CA LYS A 38 -41.82 -1.23 6.31
C LYS A 38 -42.25 -2.29 5.28
N ALA A 39 -41.29 -3.06 4.78
CA ALA A 39 -41.55 -4.12 3.82
C ALA A 39 -42.46 -5.24 4.38
N LEU A 40 -42.22 -5.64 5.62
CA LEU A 40 -43.05 -6.64 6.30
C LEU A 40 -44.46 -6.10 6.64
N ARG A 41 -44.55 -4.81 7.02
CA ARG A 41 -45.80 -4.13 7.31
C ARG A 41 -46.70 -4.01 6.06
N ALA A 42 -46.09 -3.75 4.90
CA ALA A 42 -46.78 -3.68 3.62
C ALA A 42 -47.43 -5.04 3.23
N ARG A 43 -46.96 -6.17 3.76
CA ARG A 43 -47.56 -7.48 3.58
C ARG A 43 -48.80 -7.73 4.48
N GLY A 44 -49.23 -6.74 5.25
CA GLY A 44 -50.43 -6.82 6.07
C GLY A 44 -50.29 -7.60 7.40
N LEU A 45 -49.06 -7.88 7.83
CA LEU A 45 -48.79 -8.59 9.09
C LEU A 45 -49.09 -7.70 10.31
N PRO A 46 -49.51 -8.30 11.45
CA PRO A 46 -49.73 -7.57 12.72
C PRO A 46 -48.43 -6.94 13.19
N GLU A 47 -48.51 -5.74 13.79
CA GLU A 47 -47.34 -4.95 14.20
C GLU A 47 -46.39 -5.69 15.13
N GLN A 48 -46.89 -6.48 16.09
CA GLN A 48 -46.07 -7.26 16.98
C GLN A 48 -45.25 -8.33 16.23
N THR A 49 -45.90 -9.01 15.27
CA THR A 49 -45.24 -10.03 14.44
C THR A 49 -44.16 -9.42 13.56
N VAL A 50 -44.43 -8.24 12.96
CA VAL A 50 -43.49 -7.52 12.13
C VAL A 50 -42.27 -7.11 12.97
N THR A 51 -42.47 -6.56 14.15
CA THR A 51 -41.38 -6.16 15.05
C THR A 51 -40.50 -7.34 15.44
N GLN A 52 -41.12 -8.47 15.82
CA GLN A 52 -40.40 -9.69 16.17
C GLN A 52 -39.60 -10.26 14.98
N GLN A 53 -40.20 -10.30 13.79
CA GLN A 53 -39.50 -10.78 12.58
C GLN A 53 -38.37 -9.85 12.14
N THR A 54 -38.52 -8.54 12.30
CA THR A 54 -37.46 -7.58 12.03
C THR A 54 -36.30 -7.78 13.00
N LEU A 55 -36.55 -7.90 14.28
CA LEU A 55 -35.51 -8.15 15.29
C LEU A 55 -34.87 -9.53 15.15
N ALA A 56 -35.62 -10.54 14.71
CA ALA A 56 -35.10 -11.89 14.46
C ALA A 56 -34.07 -11.93 13.33
N GLN A 57 -33.98 -10.91 12.47
CA GLN A 57 -32.90 -10.80 11.48
C GLN A 57 -31.52 -10.59 12.13
N VAL A 58 -31.50 -9.96 13.31
CA VAL A 58 -30.28 -9.86 14.11
C VAL A 58 -30.30 -10.96 15.15
N THR A 59 -29.93 -12.16 14.72
CA THR A 59 -30.00 -13.38 15.57
C THR A 59 -29.04 -13.28 16.76
N ASP A 60 -27.88 -12.63 16.59
CA ASP A 60 -26.87 -12.46 17.64
C ASP A 60 -26.17 -11.12 17.51
N TRP A 61 -26.45 -10.21 18.44
CA TRP A 61 -25.80 -8.90 18.53
C TRP A 61 -24.30 -8.98 18.81
N GLN A 62 -23.86 -10.05 19.50
CA GLN A 62 -22.44 -10.22 19.80
C GLN A 62 -21.66 -10.65 18.55
N ASP A 63 -22.22 -11.59 17.77
CA ASP A 63 -21.62 -12.01 16.51
C ASP A 63 -21.60 -10.85 15.49
N LEU A 64 -22.71 -10.12 15.36
CA LEU A 64 -22.79 -8.94 14.51
C LEU A 64 -21.73 -7.89 14.90
N ARG A 65 -21.60 -7.58 16.18
CA ARG A 65 -20.57 -6.67 16.70
C ARG A 65 -19.16 -7.13 16.32
N ARG A 66 -18.88 -8.42 16.52
CA ARG A 66 -17.58 -9.01 16.19
C ARG A 66 -17.27 -8.91 14.69
N ARG A 67 -18.25 -9.18 13.85
CA ARG A 67 -18.11 -9.04 12.38
C ARG A 67 -17.86 -7.60 11.97
N ILE A 68 -18.61 -6.65 12.49
CA ILE A 68 -18.41 -5.21 12.22
C ILE A 68 -17.01 -4.76 12.66
N GLN A 69 -16.60 -5.12 13.88
CA GLN A 69 -15.26 -4.77 14.37
C GLN A 69 -14.14 -5.36 13.49
N THR A 70 -14.30 -6.61 13.06
CA THR A 70 -13.31 -7.27 12.19
C THR A 70 -13.26 -6.64 10.79
N ALA A 71 -14.43 -6.32 10.22
CA ALA A 71 -14.53 -5.69 8.91
C ALA A 71 -13.90 -4.29 8.93
N ARG A 72 -14.24 -3.44 9.89
CA ARG A 72 -13.70 -2.09 10.03
C ARG A 72 -12.20 -2.09 10.37
N ALA A 73 -11.75 -3.01 11.23
CA ALA A 73 -10.31 -3.18 11.48
C ALA A 73 -9.54 -3.54 10.21
N LYS A 74 -10.09 -4.41 9.37
CA LYS A 74 -9.49 -4.79 8.08
C LYS A 74 -9.47 -3.61 7.09
N GLU A 75 -10.55 -2.85 7.01
CA GLU A 75 -10.67 -1.65 6.18
C GLU A 75 -9.67 -0.58 6.60
N ASN A 76 -9.55 -0.29 7.89
CA ASN A 76 -8.60 0.67 8.43
C ASN A 76 -7.14 0.25 8.14
N ILE A 77 -6.80 -1.04 8.31
CA ILE A 77 -5.48 -1.56 7.96
C ILE A 77 -5.19 -1.39 6.47
N MET A 78 -6.17 -1.61 5.60
CA MET A 78 -6.01 -1.47 4.15
C MET A 78 -5.83 -0.01 3.76
N ASN A 79 -6.63 0.89 4.34
CA ASN A 79 -6.56 2.33 4.10
C ASN A 79 -5.21 2.92 4.57
N ASP A 80 -4.74 2.48 5.73
CA ASP A 80 -3.42 2.84 6.25
C ASP A 80 -2.28 2.37 5.35
N ARG A 81 -2.36 1.14 4.84
CA ARG A 81 -1.36 0.63 3.90
C ARG A 81 -1.33 1.42 2.59
N VAL A 82 -2.50 1.77 2.06
CA VAL A 82 -2.59 2.60 0.85
C VAL A 82 -1.93 3.95 1.08
N ARG A 83 -2.24 4.64 2.17
CA ARG A 83 -1.69 5.96 2.49
C ARG A 83 -0.20 5.93 2.82
N GLN A 84 0.27 4.91 3.54
CA GLN A 84 1.63 4.84 4.08
C GLN A 84 2.64 4.21 3.12
N ILE A 85 2.21 3.30 2.26
CA ILE A 85 3.10 2.53 1.38
C ILE A 85 2.77 2.78 -0.09
N TRP A 86 1.52 2.48 -0.50
CA TRP A 86 1.16 2.48 -1.92
C TRP A 86 1.23 3.87 -2.55
N LEU A 87 0.64 4.87 -1.92
CA LEU A 87 0.64 6.22 -2.46
C LEU A 87 2.05 6.82 -2.54
N PRO A 88 2.87 6.84 -1.45
CA PRO A 88 4.24 7.31 -1.52
C PRO A 88 5.11 6.51 -2.49
N GLY A 89 4.95 5.19 -2.50
CA GLY A 89 5.69 4.29 -3.38
C GLY A 89 5.34 4.51 -4.85
N PHE A 90 4.06 4.69 -5.17
CA PHE A 90 3.61 4.97 -6.53
C PHE A 90 4.10 6.34 -7.03
N VAL A 91 4.05 7.37 -6.19
CA VAL A 91 4.63 8.68 -6.53
C VAL A 91 6.12 8.57 -6.82
N ALA A 92 6.86 7.85 -5.98
CA ALA A 92 8.28 7.60 -6.20
C ALA A 92 8.54 6.79 -7.49
N LEU A 93 7.70 5.80 -7.80
CA LEU A 93 7.77 5.01 -9.03
C LEU A 93 7.55 5.90 -10.27
N VAL A 94 6.48 6.69 -10.29
CA VAL A 94 6.18 7.60 -11.40
C VAL A 94 7.32 8.58 -11.61
N LEU A 95 7.84 9.17 -10.52
CA LEU A 95 8.96 10.10 -10.61
C LEU A 95 10.22 9.42 -11.16
N THR A 96 10.55 8.22 -10.71
CA THR A 96 11.68 7.43 -11.22
C THR A 96 11.51 7.14 -12.71
N THR A 97 10.32 6.73 -13.13
CA THR A 97 10.01 6.43 -14.54
C THR A 97 10.11 7.68 -15.40
N CYS A 98 9.58 8.81 -14.93
CA CYS A 98 9.71 10.09 -15.63
C CYS A 98 11.18 10.54 -15.78
N LEU A 99 11.98 10.42 -14.71
CA LEU A 99 13.40 10.75 -14.74
C LEU A 99 14.15 9.84 -15.72
N PHE A 100 13.81 8.56 -15.75
CA PHE A 100 14.40 7.62 -16.70
C PHE A 100 14.03 7.97 -18.14
N ALA A 101 12.75 8.24 -18.43
CA ALA A 101 12.28 8.63 -19.74
C ALA A 101 12.90 9.97 -20.22
N LEU A 102 12.99 10.95 -19.32
CA LEU A 102 13.65 12.23 -19.63
C LEU A 102 15.13 12.04 -19.94
N ASN A 103 15.82 11.18 -19.19
CA ASN A 103 17.22 10.88 -19.47
C ASN A 103 17.40 10.12 -20.79
N GLU A 104 16.47 9.24 -21.15
CA GLU A 104 16.50 8.50 -22.43
C GLU A 104 16.31 9.47 -23.63
N ILE A 105 15.40 10.46 -23.50
CA ILE A 105 15.09 11.40 -24.57
C ILE A 105 16.14 12.51 -24.70
N PHE A 106 16.57 13.08 -23.58
CA PHE A 106 17.39 14.31 -23.55
C PHE A 106 18.76 14.11 -22.90
N GLY A 107 18.98 12.97 -22.24
CA GLY A 107 20.18 12.73 -21.46
C GLY A 107 21.38 12.25 -22.26
N PRO A 108 22.55 12.22 -21.63
CA PRO A 108 23.72 11.60 -22.22
C PRO A 108 23.53 10.11 -22.40
N LYS A 109 24.17 9.54 -23.42
CA LYS A 109 24.10 8.07 -23.65
C LYS A 109 24.54 7.31 -22.42
N PRO A 110 23.97 6.09 -22.19
CA PRO A 110 24.31 5.28 -21.04
C PRO A 110 25.80 4.96 -20.98
N TRP A 111 26.37 5.05 -19.78
CA TRP A 111 27.77 4.74 -19.57
C TRP A 111 27.95 3.23 -19.37
N VAL A 112 28.90 2.65 -20.09
CA VAL A 112 29.31 1.26 -19.90
C VAL A 112 30.38 1.24 -18.81
N PHE A 113 30.03 0.71 -17.64
CA PHE A 113 30.92 0.73 -16.49
C PHE A 113 31.95 -0.41 -16.51
N MET A 114 31.61 -1.54 -17.12
CA MET A 114 32.48 -2.71 -17.19
C MET A 114 32.25 -3.45 -18.49
N LYS A 115 33.34 -3.91 -19.12
CA LYS A 115 33.31 -4.79 -20.29
C LYS A 115 33.97 -6.12 -19.95
N VAL A 116 33.34 -7.22 -20.34
CA VAL A 116 33.98 -8.56 -20.36
C VAL A 116 34.03 -9.00 -21.80
N GLY A 117 35.25 -9.00 -22.36
CA GLY A 117 35.44 -9.20 -23.78
C GLY A 117 34.79 -8.07 -24.60
N GLN A 118 33.89 -8.43 -25.52
CA GLN A 118 33.16 -7.46 -26.36
C GLN A 118 31.78 -7.08 -25.79
N LEU A 119 31.37 -7.70 -24.67
CA LEU A 119 30.03 -7.47 -24.09
C LEU A 119 30.10 -6.43 -22.96
N PRO A 120 29.18 -5.45 -22.94
CA PRO A 120 29.02 -4.55 -21.79
C PRO A 120 28.50 -5.36 -20.61
N MET A 121 29.21 -5.34 -19.47
CA MET A 121 28.75 -6.03 -18.27
C MET A 121 27.72 -5.25 -17.45
N VAL A 122 27.85 -3.94 -17.41
CA VAL A 122 26.92 -3.07 -16.64
C VAL A 122 26.72 -1.79 -17.41
N VAL A 123 25.47 -1.48 -17.72
CA VAL A 123 25.06 -0.23 -18.32
C VAL A 123 24.41 0.61 -17.21
N LEU A 124 24.97 1.75 -16.90
CA LEU A 124 24.48 2.66 -15.87
C LEU A 124 24.09 3.99 -16.47
N PHE A 125 22.90 4.44 -16.13
CA PHE A 125 22.44 5.80 -16.40
C PHE A 125 22.84 6.70 -15.23
N ILE A 126 24.06 7.20 -15.22
CA ILE A 126 24.64 7.98 -14.12
C ILE A 126 23.73 9.14 -13.67
N PRO A 127 23.17 9.99 -14.55
CA PRO A 127 22.28 11.07 -14.12
C PRO A 127 21.03 10.56 -13.37
N VAL A 128 20.47 9.45 -13.80
CA VAL A 128 19.33 8.82 -13.11
C VAL A 128 19.76 8.31 -11.74
N LEU A 129 20.88 7.60 -11.65
CA LEU A 129 21.40 7.10 -10.37
C LEU A 129 21.69 8.22 -9.38
N LEU A 130 22.19 9.37 -9.83
CA LEU A 130 22.43 10.54 -8.99
C LEU A 130 21.14 11.22 -8.52
N SER A 131 20.04 11.09 -9.26
CA SER A 131 18.72 11.62 -8.87
C SER A 131 17.92 10.70 -7.94
N LEU A 132 18.18 9.39 -7.95
CA LEU A 132 17.45 8.41 -7.12
C LEU A 132 17.52 8.67 -5.62
N PRO A 133 18.61 9.17 -5.01
CA PRO A 133 18.62 9.55 -3.60
C PRO A 133 17.55 10.59 -3.25
N LEU A 134 17.27 11.55 -4.14
CA LEU A 134 16.21 12.54 -3.93
C LEU A 134 14.83 11.88 -3.98
N VAL A 135 14.62 10.95 -4.90
CA VAL A 135 13.38 10.16 -4.98
C VAL A 135 13.19 9.32 -3.73
N GLY A 136 14.24 8.63 -3.26
CA GLY A 136 14.22 7.87 -2.02
C GLY A 136 13.89 8.72 -0.79
N ALA A 137 14.48 9.91 -0.70
CA ALA A 137 14.19 10.87 0.36
C ALA A 137 12.73 11.36 0.32
N LEU A 138 12.19 11.62 -0.88
CA LEU A 138 10.80 12.02 -1.08
C LEU A 138 9.84 10.88 -0.68
N GLY A 139 10.09 9.65 -1.11
CA GLY A 139 9.31 8.48 -0.72
C GLY A 139 9.28 8.29 0.80
N ALA A 140 10.44 8.43 1.46
CA ALA A 140 10.56 8.39 2.91
C ALA A 140 9.74 9.51 3.58
N TYR A 141 9.83 10.73 3.07
CA TYR A 141 9.11 11.89 3.62
C TYR A 141 7.59 11.73 3.49
N LEU A 142 7.09 11.33 2.33
CA LEU A 142 5.66 11.14 2.09
C LEU A 142 5.08 10.03 2.98
N SER A 143 5.76 8.88 3.06
CA SER A 143 5.35 7.79 3.94
C SER A 143 5.37 8.20 5.42
N TYR A 144 6.40 8.93 5.85
CA TYR A 144 6.51 9.47 7.18
C TYR A 144 5.37 10.44 7.51
N ARG A 145 5.06 11.38 6.59
CA ARG A 145 3.95 12.34 6.75
C ARG A 145 2.59 11.64 6.86
N ALA A 146 2.43 10.49 6.21
CA ALA A 146 1.25 9.65 6.31
C ALA A 146 1.18 8.80 7.60
N GLY A 147 2.12 8.97 8.54
CA GLY A 147 2.18 8.19 9.78
C GLY A 147 2.79 6.79 9.61
N GLY A 148 3.55 6.57 8.53
CA GLY A 148 4.12 5.27 8.21
C GLY A 148 5.10 4.76 9.27
N SER A 149 4.98 3.48 9.63
CA SER A 149 5.95 2.77 10.44
C SER A 149 7.32 2.70 9.73
N ARG A 150 8.39 2.38 10.46
CA ARG A 150 9.73 2.22 9.85
C ARG A 150 9.74 1.23 8.69
N ARG A 151 8.96 0.15 8.78
CA ARG A 151 8.82 -0.85 7.70
C ARG A 151 8.06 -0.28 6.50
N ALA A 152 7.01 0.51 6.73
CA ALA A 152 6.25 1.17 5.68
C ALA A 152 7.11 2.18 4.92
N ILE A 153 7.90 2.98 5.63
CA ILE A 153 8.84 3.95 5.03
C ILE A 153 9.88 3.23 4.17
N PHE A 154 10.51 2.16 4.69
CA PHE A 154 11.46 1.35 3.93
C PHE A 154 10.83 0.76 2.66
N SER A 155 9.62 0.19 2.78
CA SER A 155 8.87 -0.35 1.65
C SER A 155 8.58 0.73 0.60
N ALA A 156 8.19 1.94 1.00
CA ALA A 156 7.95 3.06 0.10
C ALA A 156 9.21 3.53 -0.65
N ILE A 157 10.39 3.49 0.00
CA ILE A 157 11.69 3.82 -0.61
C ILE A 157 12.04 2.82 -1.71
N VAL A 158 11.85 1.52 -1.46
CA VAL A 158 12.25 0.43 -2.37
C VAL A 158 11.19 0.15 -3.44
N PHE A 159 9.96 0.63 -3.23
CA PHE A 159 8.82 0.38 -4.13
C PHE A 159 9.11 0.62 -5.62
N PRO A 160 9.83 1.68 -6.05
CA PRO A 160 10.13 1.92 -7.46
C PRO A 160 10.90 0.79 -8.16
N VAL A 161 11.56 -0.07 -7.40
CA VAL A 161 12.35 -1.19 -7.96
C VAL A 161 11.50 -2.45 -8.15
N LEU A 162 10.33 -2.56 -7.52
CA LEU A 162 9.47 -3.74 -7.60
C LEU A 162 9.09 -4.15 -9.03
N PRO A 163 8.72 -3.24 -9.95
CA PRO A 163 8.42 -3.62 -11.34
C PRO A 163 9.61 -4.23 -12.06
N PHE A 164 10.83 -3.74 -11.81
CA PHE A 164 12.05 -4.31 -12.40
C PHE A 164 12.33 -5.70 -11.85
N LEU A 165 12.16 -5.87 -10.55
CA LEU A 165 12.30 -7.18 -9.92
C LEU A 165 11.23 -8.17 -10.43
N ALA A 166 9.99 -7.73 -10.60
CA ALA A 166 8.92 -8.54 -11.17
C ALA A 166 9.22 -8.91 -12.63
N SER A 167 9.75 -7.97 -13.44
CA SER A 167 10.12 -8.25 -14.84
C SER A 167 11.23 -9.30 -14.94
N ILE A 168 12.21 -9.26 -14.04
CA ILE A 168 13.27 -10.28 -14.00
C ILE A 168 12.68 -11.66 -13.67
N VAL A 169 11.75 -11.74 -12.71
CA VAL A 169 11.10 -13.00 -12.32
C VAL A 169 10.30 -13.61 -13.49
N VAL A 170 9.70 -12.77 -14.34
CA VAL A 170 8.95 -13.23 -15.52
C VAL A 170 9.88 -13.56 -16.69
N VAL A 171 10.84 -12.70 -16.98
CA VAL A 171 11.72 -12.83 -18.16
C VAL A 171 12.73 -13.97 -17.96
N LEU A 172 13.20 -14.21 -16.74
CA LEU A 172 14.19 -15.24 -16.45
C LEU A 172 13.79 -16.64 -16.93
N PRO A 173 12.60 -17.19 -16.56
CA PRO A 173 12.21 -18.52 -17.05
C PRO A 173 12.11 -18.58 -18.56
N VAL A 174 11.60 -17.50 -19.18
CA VAL A 174 11.48 -17.40 -20.63
C VAL A 174 12.85 -17.41 -21.29
N SER A 175 13.81 -16.61 -20.82
CA SER A 175 15.16 -16.57 -21.39
C SER A 175 15.91 -17.88 -21.21
N LEU A 176 15.76 -18.56 -20.06
CA LEU A 176 16.37 -19.87 -19.81
C LEU A 176 15.83 -20.95 -20.78
N VAL A 177 14.53 -20.91 -21.05
CA VAL A 177 13.91 -21.82 -22.03
C VAL A 177 14.46 -21.54 -23.43
N PHE A 178 14.50 -20.28 -23.86
CA PHE A 178 15.00 -19.89 -25.17
C PHE A 178 16.50 -20.22 -25.34
N ASP A 179 17.33 -19.95 -24.34
CA ASP A 179 18.76 -20.29 -24.37
C ASP A 179 19.00 -21.78 -24.54
N ARG A 180 18.17 -22.62 -23.93
CA ARG A 180 18.25 -24.06 -24.08
C ARG A 180 17.91 -24.51 -25.49
N PHE A 181 16.98 -23.86 -26.17
CA PHE A 181 16.61 -24.16 -27.57
C PHE A 181 17.65 -23.68 -28.58
N ILE A 182 18.33 -22.54 -28.30
CA ILE A 182 19.27 -21.91 -29.24
C ILE A 182 20.72 -22.39 -28.99
N GLY A 183 20.96 -23.13 -27.91
CA GLY A 183 22.28 -23.66 -27.56
C GLY A 183 23.28 -22.61 -27.02
N HIS A 184 22.76 -21.45 -26.57
CA HIS A 184 23.58 -20.41 -25.96
C HIS A 184 23.49 -20.50 -24.43
N ASN A 185 24.61 -20.47 -23.72
CA ASN A 185 24.66 -20.53 -22.26
C ASN A 185 24.94 -19.13 -21.67
N ARG A 186 24.18 -18.10 -22.11
CA ARG A 186 24.41 -16.70 -21.74
C ARG A 186 23.43 -16.19 -20.67
N ALA A 187 22.27 -16.83 -20.52
CA ALA A 187 21.21 -16.40 -19.60
C ALA A 187 21.67 -16.16 -18.15
N PRO A 188 22.56 -16.96 -17.52
CA PRO A 188 22.99 -16.70 -16.15
C PRO A 188 23.78 -15.39 -16.01
N MET A 189 24.60 -15.06 -17.02
CA MET A 189 25.42 -13.86 -17.00
C MET A 189 24.58 -12.60 -17.26
N GLU A 190 23.66 -12.69 -18.21
CA GLU A 190 22.72 -11.60 -18.51
C GLU A 190 21.81 -11.31 -17.32
N LEU A 191 21.36 -12.35 -16.59
CA LEU A 191 20.61 -12.19 -15.37
C LEU A 191 21.41 -11.47 -14.28
N LEU A 192 22.66 -11.87 -14.06
CA LEU A 192 23.52 -11.24 -13.05
C LEU A 192 23.70 -9.74 -13.35
N MET A 193 23.91 -9.39 -14.61
CA MET A 193 24.00 -8.01 -15.07
C MET A 193 22.70 -7.23 -14.88
N ALA A 194 21.58 -7.85 -15.23
CA ALA A 194 20.26 -7.24 -15.04
C ALA A 194 19.97 -6.99 -13.55
N LEU A 195 20.24 -7.97 -12.68
CA LEU A 195 20.10 -7.80 -11.23
C LEU A 195 20.97 -6.67 -10.70
N GLN A 196 22.22 -6.61 -11.11
CA GLN A 196 23.16 -5.60 -10.64
C GLN A 196 22.79 -4.19 -11.13
N GLY A 197 22.49 -4.04 -12.42
CA GLY A 197 22.20 -2.72 -13.03
C GLY A 197 20.79 -2.21 -12.74
N TRP A 198 19.79 -3.06 -12.80
CA TRP A 198 18.37 -2.66 -12.72
C TRP A 198 17.75 -2.81 -11.33
N VAL A 199 18.39 -3.56 -10.43
CA VAL A 199 17.86 -3.76 -9.08
C VAL A 199 18.83 -3.25 -8.03
N LEU A 200 20.04 -3.79 -7.93
CA LEU A 200 20.95 -3.46 -6.83
C LEU A 200 21.40 -1.99 -6.85
N ALA A 201 21.85 -1.49 -7.99
CA ALA A 201 22.32 -0.11 -8.08
C ALA A 201 21.21 0.91 -7.78
N PRO A 202 19.98 0.81 -8.35
CA PRO A 202 18.86 1.68 -7.98
C PRO A 202 18.45 1.54 -6.52
N VAL A 203 18.41 0.31 -5.94
CA VAL A 203 18.08 0.12 -4.52
C VAL A 203 19.07 0.85 -3.63
N VAL A 204 20.36 0.67 -3.87
CA VAL A 204 21.41 1.33 -3.08
C VAL A 204 21.29 2.86 -3.19
N ALA A 205 21.05 3.38 -4.39
CA ALA A 205 20.89 4.80 -4.61
C ALA A 205 19.64 5.38 -3.90
N LEU A 206 18.48 4.69 -3.96
CA LEU A 206 17.26 5.07 -3.26
C LEU A 206 17.46 5.05 -1.75
N LEU A 207 18.11 4.01 -1.23
CA LEU A 207 18.40 3.87 0.21
C LEU A 207 19.39 4.93 0.69
N ALA A 208 20.38 5.30 -0.11
CA ALA A 208 21.34 6.35 0.22
C ALA A 208 20.67 7.71 0.49
N GLY A 209 19.52 8.00 -0.13
CA GLY A 209 18.73 9.18 0.17
C GLY A 209 17.64 8.94 1.23
N GLY A 210 16.94 7.82 1.13
CA GLY A 210 15.79 7.50 1.98
C GLY A 210 16.15 7.25 3.45
N LEU A 211 17.24 6.52 3.73
CA LEU A 211 17.65 6.22 5.10
C LEU A 211 18.11 7.46 5.90
N PRO A 212 18.97 8.35 5.37
CA PRO A 212 19.27 9.60 6.05
C PRO A 212 18.03 10.46 6.28
N ALA A 213 17.14 10.59 5.29
CA ALA A 213 15.90 11.33 5.43
C ALA A 213 15.03 10.76 6.57
N GLN A 214 14.85 9.44 6.64
CA GLN A 214 14.14 8.77 7.72
C GLN A 214 14.76 9.08 9.10
N PHE A 215 16.07 9.03 9.19
CA PHE A 215 16.79 9.29 10.43
C PHE A 215 16.61 10.74 10.93
N PHE A 216 16.73 11.72 10.03
CA PHE A 216 16.50 13.12 10.37
C PHE A 216 15.06 13.40 10.77
N LEU A 217 14.08 12.81 10.07
CA LEU A 217 12.66 12.97 10.39
C LEU A 217 12.32 12.36 11.75
N SER A 218 12.87 11.20 12.06
CA SER A 218 12.65 10.54 13.37
C SER A 218 13.27 11.29 14.56
N ARG A 219 14.40 11.96 14.36
CA ARG A 219 15.03 12.81 15.39
C ARG A 219 14.20 14.06 15.71
N ARG A 220 13.61 14.70 14.68
CA ARG A 220 12.77 15.90 14.89
C ARG A 220 11.54 15.63 15.75
N LEU A 221 10.96 14.44 15.70
CA LEU A 221 9.84 14.08 16.58
C LEU A 221 10.26 13.95 18.04
N ARG A 222 11.40 13.31 18.30
CA ARG A 222 11.90 13.17 19.67
C ARG A 222 12.19 14.54 20.30
N ALA A 223 12.73 15.47 19.51
CA ALA A 223 13.00 16.82 19.98
C ALA A 223 11.72 17.62 20.29
N ARG A 224 10.62 17.41 19.54
CA ARG A 224 9.33 18.06 19.79
C ARG A 224 8.53 17.43 20.92
N GLY A 225 8.67 16.14 21.17
CA GLY A 225 8.00 15.43 22.27
C GLY A 225 8.57 15.74 23.66
N ILE A 226 9.80 16.26 23.75
CA ILE A 226 10.45 16.62 25.03
C ILE A 226 10.06 18.04 25.48
N SER A 227 9.54 18.90 24.59
CA SER A 227 9.13 20.29 24.91
C SER A 227 7.66 20.42 25.32
N GLY A 228 6.93 19.33 25.55
CA GLY A 228 5.50 19.30 25.90
C GLY A 228 5.17 18.73 27.28
N HIS A 229 6.13 18.76 28.25
CA HIS A 229 5.88 18.46 29.66
C HIS A 229 6.25 19.63 30.55
#